data_88362711c9948202cd0485c017f2e915
#
_entry.id   88362711c9948202cd0485c017f2e915
#
_cell.length_a   1.000
_cell.length_b   1.000
_cell.length_c   1.000
_cell.angle_alpha   90.00
_cell.angle_beta   90.00
_cell.angle_gamma   90.00
#
_symmetry.space_group_name_H-M   'P 1'
#
loop_
_entity.id
_entity.type
_entity.pdbx_description
1 polymer ?
#
loop_
_entity_poly.entity_id
_entity_poly.type
_entity_poly.pdbx_seq_one_letter_code
_entity_poly.pdbx_strand_id
1 'polypeptide(L)'
;MTGNKILRTCPRCGGLHPLGERCYKNSKNYYQHDPEIRKFRNSAEWKKKSEEIRERDKFLCQICLKKNIFNYKDLSVHHIQPIAEQPSLRLENSNLITVCEHCHKDCESGKIPRAEQQAIVNEIMKAY
;
A
#
# COMPACT_ATOMS: atom_id res chain seq x y z
N MET A 1 -37.73 0.12 19.71
CA MET A 1 -36.68 0.47 19.82
C MET A 1 -35.69 -0.32 19.51
N THR A 2 -35.01 0.02 19.11
CA THR A 2 -34.22 -0.64 18.57
C THR A 2 -33.05 -0.60 18.95
N GLY A 3 -32.66 -1.01 19.30
CA GLY A 3 -31.62 -0.77 19.26
C GLY A 3 -30.48 -1.03 19.88
N ASN A 4 -30.46 -1.72 20.83
CA ASN A 4 -29.27 -2.00 21.54
C ASN A 4 -28.60 -3.19 20.92
N LYS A 5 -27.71 -2.95 19.98
CA LYS A 5 -26.87 -4.02 19.46
C LYS A 5 -25.82 -4.36 20.50
N ILE A 6 -25.58 -5.64 20.69
CA ILE A 6 -24.50 -6.11 21.57
C ILE A 6 -23.19 -5.83 20.87
N LEU A 7 -22.30 -5.09 21.55
CA LEU A 7 -20.97 -4.79 21.04
C LEU A 7 -19.96 -5.79 21.61
N ARG A 8 -18.96 -6.09 20.81
CA ARG A 8 -17.83 -6.92 21.26
C ARG A 8 -16.53 -6.27 20.86
N THR A 9 -15.48 -6.56 21.61
CA THR A 9 -14.13 -6.12 21.23
C THR A 9 -13.68 -6.93 20.01
N CYS A 10 -13.23 -6.20 18.98
CA CYS A 10 -12.76 -6.83 17.78
C CYS A 10 -11.30 -7.25 17.92
N PRO A 11 -10.99 -8.55 17.74
CA PRO A 11 -9.61 -9.01 17.83
C PRO A 11 -8.73 -8.50 16.68
N ARG A 12 -9.34 -7.98 15.60
CA ARG A 12 -8.60 -7.49 14.46
C ARG A 12 -8.17 -6.04 14.59
N CYS A 13 -9.05 -5.17 15.05
CA CYS A 13 -8.75 -3.75 15.13
C CYS A 13 -8.70 -3.20 16.55
N GLY A 14 -9.05 -4.00 17.55
CA GLY A 14 -9.08 -3.56 18.94
C GLY A 14 -10.25 -2.66 19.32
N GLY A 15 -11.08 -2.29 18.36
CA GLY A 15 -12.27 -1.47 18.60
C GLY A 15 -13.50 -2.30 18.90
N LEU A 16 -14.64 -1.63 19.06
CA LEU A 16 -15.92 -2.29 19.32
C LEU A 16 -16.74 -2.35 18.04
N HIS A 17 -17.31 -3.51 17.77
CA HIS A 17 -18.23 -3.73 16.68
C HIS A 17 -19.49 -4.43 17.17
N PRO A 18 -20.64 -4.18 16.52
CA PRO A 18 -21.83 -4.96 16.81
C PRO A 18 -21.59 -6.45 16.55
N LEU A 19 -22.17 -7.27 17.40
CA LEU A 19 -22.05 -8.71 17.26
C LEU A 19 -22.63 -9.15 15.93
N GLY A 20 -21.89 -9.96 15.19
CA GLY A 20 -22.29 -10.43 13.87
C GLY A 20 -21.85 -9.55 12.70
N GLU A 21 -21.35 -8.36 12.94
CA GLU A 21 -20.84 -7.52 11.87
C GLU A 21 -19.37 -7.80 11.59
N ARG A 22 -19.02 -7.62 10.31
CA ARG A 22 -17.62 -7.82 9.90
C ARG A 22 -16.78 -6.62 10.24
N CYS A 23 -15.53 -6.89 10.62
CA CYS A 23 -14.56 -5.83 10.77
C CYS A 23 -13.86 -5.58 9.44
N TYR A 24 -14.01 -4.37 8.93
CA TYR A 24 -13.32 -3.98 7.70
C TYR A 24 -12.03 -3.21 7.95
N LYS A 25 -11.79 -2.75 9.16
CA LYS A 25 -10.63 -1.89 9.45
C LYS A 25 -9.28 -2.53 9.21
N ASN A 26 -9.16 -3.84 9.48
CA ASN A 26 -7.93 -4.57 9.23
C ASN A 26 -8.08 -5.57 8.09
N SER A 27 -9.12 -5.44 7.27
CA SER A 27 -9.24 -6.30 6.12
C SER A 27 -8.34 -5.75 5.01
N LYS A 28 -7.89 -6.62 4.14
CA LYS A 28 -7.09 -6.21 2.98
C LYS A 28 -7.84 -5.20 2.10
N ASN A 29 -9.16 -5.20 2.19
CA ASN A 29 -10.00 -4.37 1.34
C ASN A 29 -10.55 -3.14 2.04
N TYR A 30 -10.18 -2.89 3.30
CA TYR A 30 -10.73 -1.75 4.02
C TYR A 30 -10.56 -0.45 3.25
N TYR A 31 -9.34 -0.17 2.82
CA TYR A 31 -9.04 1.06 2.11
C TYR A 31 -9.49 1.04 0.65
N GLN A 32 -9.70 -0.15 0.08
CA GLN A 32 -10.20 -0.29 -1.28
C GLN A 32 -11.67 0.10 -1.38
N HIS A 33 -12.39 0.06 -0.27
CA HIS A 33 -13.80 0.49 -0.21
C HIS A 33 -13.96 1.99 0.02
N ASP A 34 -12.88 2.71 0.32
CA ASP A 34 -12.93 4.16 0.48
C ASP A 34 -13.11 4.80 -0.90
N PRO A 35 -14.21 5.56 -1.12
CA PRO A 35 -14.48 6.17 -2.42
C PRO A 35 -13.40 7.13 -2.90
N GLU A 36 -12.78 7.87 -1.98
CA GLU A 36 -11.74 8.83 -2.33
C GLU A 36 -10.47 8.13 -2.81
N ILE A 37 -10.08 7.05 -2.15
CA ILE A 37 -8.92 6.25 -2.55
C ILE A 37 -9.17 5.58 -3.89
N ARG A 38 -10.38 5.04 -4.10
CA ARG A 38 -10.76 4.42 -5.36
C ARG A 38 -10.70 5.44 -6.51
N LYS A 39 -11.26 6.62 -6.27
CA LYS A 39 -11.25 7.69 -7.25
C LYS A 39 -9.82 8.09 -7.61
N PHE A 40 -8.96 8.23 -6.62
CA PHE A 40 -7.55 8.55 -6.85
C PHE A 40 -6.86 7.48 -7.69
N ARG A 41 -7.06 6.20 -7.36
CA ARG A 41 -6.42 5.09 -8.09
C ARG A 41 -6.87 4.97 -9.54
N ASN A 42 -8.07 5.48 -9.85
CA ASN A 42 -8.59 5.51 -11.22
C ASN A 42 -8.28 6.82 -11.92
N SER A 43 -7.59 7.76 -11.27
CA SER A 43 -7.31 9.06 -11.86
C SER A 43 -6.19 9.00 -12.89
N ALA A 44 -6.20 9.96 -13.82
CA ALA A 44 -5.13 10.11 -14.80
C ALA A 44 -3.80 10.47 -14.12
N GLU A 45 -3.86 11.25 -13.05
CA GLU A 45 -2.67 11.63 -12.27
C GLU A 45 -1.96 10.41 -11.71
N TRP A 46 -2.71 9.48 -11.12
CA TRP A 46 -2.12 8.27 -10.57
C TRP A 46 -1.55 7.36 -11.65
N LYS A 47 -2.26 7.21 -12.76
CA LYS A 47 -1.78 6.39 -13.88
C LYS A 47 -0.45 6.90 -14.42
N LYS A 48 -0.36 8.22 -14.58
CA LYS A 48 0.87 8.88 -15.03
C LYS A 48 2.00 8.71 -14.02
N LYS A 49 1.73 8.97 -12.75
CA LYS A 49 2.73 8.84 -11.69
C LYS A 49 3.20 7.40 -11.55
N SER A 50 2.29 6.44 -11.61
CA SER A 50 2.61 5.02 -11.53
C SER A 50 3.57 4.61 -12.65
N GLU A 51 3.34 5.11 -13.86
CA GLU A 51 4.21 4.83 -15.00
C GLU A 51 5.58 5.47 -14.82
N GLU A 52 5.64 6.71 -14.35
CA GLU A 52 6.90 7.40 -14.05
C GLU A 52 7.73 6.63 -13.03
N ILE A 53 7.09 6.10 -11.99
CA ILE A 53 7.79 5.33 -10.96
C ILE A 53 8.30 4.02 -11.51
N ARG A 54 7.52 3.32 -12.34
CA ARG A 54 7.98 2.09 -12.98
C ARG A 54 9.19 2.34 -13.86
N GLU A 55 9.19 3.44 -14.61
CA GLU A 55 10.35 3.83 -15.42
C GLU A 55 11.57 4.13 -14.54
N ARG A 56 11.37 4.90 -13.46
CA ARG A 56 12.45 5.18 -12.50
C ARG A 56 13.08 3.87 -12.00
N ASP A 57 12.23 2.90 -11.68
CA ASP A 57 12.62 1.61 -11.11
C ASP A 57 12.97 0.58 -12.19
N LYS A 58 13.06 1.03 -13.45
CA LYS A 58 13.48 0.21 -14.61
C LYS A 58 12.61 -1.02 -14.86
N PHE A 59 11.31 -0.91 -14.51
CA PHE A 59 10.33 -1.98 -14.66
C PHE A 59 10.75 -3.27 -13.97
N LEU A 60 11.36 -3.14 -12.78
CA LEU A 60 11.77 -4.27 -11.96
C LEU A 60 11.26 -4.11 -10.53
N CYS A 61 10.94 -5.24 -9.89
CA CYS A 61 10.64 -5.23 -8.46
C CYS A 61 11.89 -4.85 -7.68
N GLN A 62 11.84 -3.75 -6.96
CA GLN A 62 13.02 -3.23 -6.25
C GLN A 62 13.42 -4.09 -5.05
N ILE A 63 12.44 -4.79 -4.44
CA ILE A 63 12.71 -5.72 -3.34
C ILE A 63 13.46 -6.96 -3.86
N CYS A 64 12.97 -7.54 -4.96
CA CYS A 64 13.66 -8.66 -5.60
C CYS A 64 15.06 -8.28 -6.07
N LEU A 65 15.21 -7.07 -6.59
CA LEU A 65 16.51 -6.58 -7.08
C LEU A 65 17.56 -6.53 -5.98
N LYS A 66 17.16 -6.22 -4.73
CA LYS A 66 18.07 -6.26 -3.59
C LYS A 66 18.60 -7.68 -3.32
N LYS A 67 17.86 -8.68 -3.77
CA LYS A 67 18.26 -10.10 -3.65
C LYS A 67 18.91 -10.61 -4.93
N ASN A 68 19.26 -9.71 -5.86
CA ASN A 68 19.83 -10.03 -7.17
C ASN A 68 18.87 -10.82 -8.06
N ILE A 69 17.56 -10.60 -7.88
CA ILE A 69 16.54 -11.24 -8.71
C ILE A 69 15.91 -10.17 -9.61
N PHE A 70 15.96 -10.41 -10.92
CA PHE A 70 15.38 -9.48 -11.89
C PHE A 70 13.94 -9.92 -12.19
N ASN A 71 13.00 -9.44 -11.38
CA ASN A 71 11.58 -9.76 -11.55
C ASN A 71 10.84 -8.60 -12.19
N TYR A 72 10.32 -8.83 -13.40
CA TYR A 72 9.59 -7.83 -14.17
C TYR A 72 8.11 -8.17 -14.36
N LYS A 73 7.62 -9.21 -13.68
CA LYS A 73 6.23 -9.65 -13.83
C LYS A 73 5.35 -9.17 -12.68
N ASP A 74 4.09 -8.93 -13.01
CA ASP A 74 3.05 -8.56 -12.04
C ASP A 74 3.46 -7.39 -11.14
N LEU A 75 4.02 -6.37 -11.76
CA LEU A 75 4.50 -5.20 -11.05
C LEU A 75 3.36 -4.24 -10.70
N SER A 76 3.47 -3.64 -9.52
CA SER A 76 2.60 -2.55 -9.09
C SER A 76 3.43 -1.51 -8.34
N VAL A 77 2.89 -0.30 -8.24
CA VAL A 77 3.54 0.76 -7.47
C VAL A 77 2.89 0.81 -6.09
N HIS A 78 3.69 0.59 -5.06
CA HIS A 78 3.25 0.51 -3.68
C HIS A 78 3.51 1.83 -2.96
N HIS A 79 2.54 2.26 -2.12
CA HIS A 79 2.72 3.41 -1.24
C HIS A 79 3.33 2.91 0.06
N ILE A 80 4.54 3.40 0.39
CA ILE A 80 5.23 3.02 1.63
C ILE A 80 4.39 3.47 2.83
N GLN A 81 3.98 4.75 2.83
CA GLN A 81 2.97 5.25 3.76
C GLN A 81 1.63 5.17 3.04
N PRO A 82 0.68 4.36 3.52
CA PRO A 82 -0.60 4.19 2.84
C PRO A 82 -1.36 5.50 2.63
N ILE A 83 -2.12 5.58 1.54
CA ILE A 83 -2.91 6.76 1.21
C ILE A 83 -3.82 7.16 2.37
N ALA A 84 -4.43 6.19 3.04
CA ALA A 84 -5.33 6.45 4.15
C ALA A 84 -4.64 7.09 5.35
N GLU A 85 -3.35 6.79 5.57
CA GLU A 85 -2.58 7.37 6.67
C GLU A 85 -1.97 8.70 6.31
N GLN A 86 -1.45 8.83 5.09
CA GLN A 86 -0.76 10.03 4.62
C GLN A 86 -1.21 10.41 3.21
N PRO A 87 -2.42 10.97 3.06
CA PRO A 87 -2.93 11.34 1.73
C PRO A 87 -2.03 12.33 0.97
N SER A 88 -1.32 13.20 1.71
CA SER A 88 -0.44 14.18 1.09
C SER A 88 0.77 13.58 0.39
N LEU A 89 1.11 12.34 0.73
CA LEU A 89 2.27 11.64 0.15
C LEU A 89 1.89 10.73 -1.02
N ARG A 90 0.63 10.75 -1.45
CA ARG A 90 0.16 9.79 -2.46
C ARG A 90 0.80 9.93 -3.84
N LEU A 91 1.37 11.11 -4.14
CA LEU A 91 2.07 11.35 -5.40
C LEU A 91 3.55 11.68 -5.20
N GLU A 92 4.06 11.52 -3.98
CA GLU A 92 5.45 11.81 -3.69
C GLU A 92 6.36 10.68 -4.14
N ASN A 93 7.35 10.98 -4.96
CA ASN A 93 8.28 9.98 -5.49
C ASN A 93 8.98 9.20 -4.39
N SER A 94 9.31 9.87 -3.28
CA SER A 94 9.99 9.23 -2.15
C SER A 94 9.12 8.24 -1.37
N ASN A 95 7.81 8.25 -1.63
CA ASN A 95 6.87 7.36 -0.96
C ASN A 95 6.39 6.20 -1.85
N LEU A 96 6.94 6.09 -3.04
CA LEU A 96 6.49 5.12 -4.05
C LEU A 96 7.61 4.18 -4.45
N ILE A 97 7.28 2.90 -4.56
CA ILE A 97 8.24 1.85 -4.92
C ILE A 97 7.57 0.81 -5.80
N THR A 98 8.25 0.38 -6.85
CA THR A 98 7.75 -0.70 -7.73
C THR A 98 8.08 -2.05 -7.11
N VAL A 99 7.06 -2.90 -6.97
CA VAL A 99 7.18 -4.23 -6.37
C VAL A 99 6.37 -5.25 -7.17
N CYS A 100 6.76 -6.53 -7.09
CA CYS A 100 5.95 -7.61 -7.65
C CYS A 100 4.81 -7.96 -6.69
N GLU A 101 3.88 -8.78 -7.15
CA GLU A 101 2.71 -9.17 -6.35
C GLU A 101 3.10 -9.79 -5.00
N HIS A 102 4.06 -10.69 -5.00
CA HIS A 102 4.53 -11.35 -3.77
C HIS A 102 5.12 -10.35 -2.78
N CYS A 103 6.04 -9.50 -3.26
CA CYS A 103 6.67 -8.49 -2.40
C CYS A 103 5.68 -7.43 -1.94
N HIS A 104 4.68 -7.09 -2.77
CA HIS A 104 3.63 -6.16 -2.39
C HIS A 104 2.85 -6.68 -1.16
N LYS A 105 2.51 -7.97 -1.17
CA LYS A 105 1.85 -8.60 -0.03
C LYS A 105 2.74 -8.57 1.23
N ASP A 106 4.02 -8.83 1.06
CA ASP A 106 4.97 -8.79 2.17
C ASP A 106 5.15 -7.38 2.73
N CYS A 107 5.13 -6.37 1.87
CA CYS A 107 5.15 -4.96 2.30
C CYS A 107 3.89 -4.59 3.09
N GLU A 108 2.72 -5.01 2.61
CA GLU A 108 1.45 -4.71 3.27
C GLU A 108 1.31 -5.43 4.61
N SER A 109 1.82 -6.65 4.71
CA SER A 109 1.71 -7.44 5.94
C SER A 109 2.72 -7.05 7.02
N GLY A 110 3.69 -6.19 6.67
CA GLY A 110 4.74 -5.80 7.60
C GLY A 110 5.93 -6.76 7.62
N LYS A 111 5.92 -7.80 6.80
CA LYS A 111 7.04 -8.73 6.70
C LYS A 111 8.29 -8.02 6.17
N ILE A 112 8.09 -7.07 5.27
CA ILE A 112 9.13 -6.15 4.84
C ILE A 112 8.82 -4.79 5.50
N PRO A 113 9.61 -4.35 6.49
CA PRO A 113 9.33 -3.11 7.21
C PRO A 113 9.34 -1.87 6.32
N ARG A 114 8.55 -0.88 6.68
CA ARG A 114 8.50 0.40 5.95
C ARG A 114 9.88 1.07 5.90
N ALA A 115 10.65 0.97 6.96
CA ALA A 115 12.00 1.54 7.02
C ALA A 115 12.92 0.94 5.95
N GLU A 116 12.81 -0.37 5.71
CA GLU A 116 13.57 -1.04 4.68
C GLU A 116 13.14 -0.58 3.28
N GLN A 117 11.84 -0.48 3.04
CA GLN A 117 11.31 0.05 1.78
C GLN A 117 11.80 1.48 1.53
N GLN A 118 11.75 2.31 2.56
CA GLN A 118 12.18 3.70 2.46
C GLN A 118 13.68 3.81 2.18
N ALA A 119 14.49 2.96 2.78
CA ALA A 119 15.94 2.95 2.54
C ALA A 119 16.24 2.63 1.06
N ILE A 120 15.52 1.69 0.48
CA ILE A 120 15.67 1.34 -0.94
C ILE A 120 15.35 2.54 -1.83
N VAL A 121 14.22 3.19 -1.58
CA VAL A 121 13.80 4.35 -2.37
C VAL A 121 14.77 5.51 -2.20
N ASN A 122 15.27 5.74 -0.99
CA ASN A 122 16.24 6.80 -0.74
C ASN A 122 17.52 6.59 -1.54
N GLU A 123 17.98 5.35 -1.68
CA GLU A 123 19.14 5.04 -2.52
C GLU A 123 18.84 5.31 -4.00
N ILE A 124 17.67 4.92 -4.48
CA ILE A 124 17.24 5.19 -5.85
C ILE A 124 17.21 6.70 -6.12
N MET A 125 16.64 7.47 -5.20
CA MET A 125 16.51 8.91 -5.34
C MET A 125 17.85 9.63 -5.35
N LYS A 126 18.86 9.09 -4.70
CA LYS A 126 20.22 9.66 -4.74
C LYS A 126 20.89 9.48 -6.10
N ALA A 127 20.50 8.46 -6.85
CA ALA A 127 21.08 8.18 -8.16
C ALA A 127 20.49 9.03 -9.28
N TYR A 128 19.41 9.76 -8.97
CA TYR A 128 18.73 10.57 -9.97
C TYR A 128 19.15 12.02 -9.90
#